data_9a0edac2ebadc234a8face5267027671
#
_entry.id   9a0edac2ebadc234a8face5267027671
#
_cell.length_a   1.000
_cell.length_b   1.000
_cell.length_c   1.000
_cell.angle_alpha   90.00
_cell.angle_beta   90.00
_cell.angle_gamma   90.00
#
_symmetry.space_group_name_H-M   'P 1'
#
loop_
_entity.id
_entity.type
_entity.pdbx_description
1 polymer ?
#
loop_
_entity_poly.entity_id
_entity_poly.type
_entity_poly.pdbx_seq_one_letter_code
_entity_poly.pdbx_strand_id
1 'polypeptide(L)'
;MQYRHEWKHEISVFDVLCLRIAGGGITVNSCSEGIESPEIFIEDGDITVTSTDDGINACGTETADGSLPGVTINGGTVTLLNPSGRDADGIDSNGNIDINGGLVYISLVGDGSNCALDYGSENGGVCRINGGTVVACGGSTMLETMSETSAQPSLLYAGATQAAGTEIALQDTDDKTLLTFAAPNSFSAVLVSCPEMQLGSTYTLTLGAISQEITLTQVADSYGVSGGTGQGGSPGLPQKGLTPPIDSDFLSLL
;
A
#
# COMPACT_ATOMS: atom_id res chain seq x y z
N MET A 1 -24.80 -2.90 20.66
CA MET A 1 -25.42 -4.16 20.26
C MET A 1 -24.45 -4.80 19.29
N GLN A 2 -23.67 -5.80 19.76
CA GLN A 2 -22.65 -6.46 18.94
C GLN A 2 -23.37 -7.54 18.11
N TYR A 3 -23.36 -7.41 16.80
CA TYR A 3 -23.75 -8.48 15.92
C TYR A 3 -22.53 -9.36 15.64
N ARG A 4 -22.49 -10.57 16.23
CA ARG A 4 -21.65 -11.67 15.76
C ARG A 4 -22.42 -12.37 14.66
N HIS A 5 -21.96 -12.26 13.42
CA HIS A 5 -22.39 -13.18 12.37
C HIS A 5 -21.31 -14.26 12.22
N GLU A 6 -21.61 -15.46 12.71
CA GLU A 6 -20.93 -16.67 12.25
C GLU A 6 -21.56 -17.07 10.92
N TRP A 7 -20.86 -16.85 9.83
CA TRP A 7 -21.27 -17.36 8.53
C TRP A 7 -20.85 -18.82 8.41
N LYS A 8 -21.76 -19.75 8.68
CA LYS A 8 -21.70 -21.13 8.26
C LYS A 8 -22.82 -21.35 7.26
N HIS A 9 -22.61 -21.06 6.00
CA HIS A 9 -23.38 -21.65 4.90
C HIS A 9 -22.55 -21.58 3.63
N GLU A 10 -22.50 -22.73 2.94
CA GLU A 10 -22.18 -22.77 1.51
C GLU A 10 -23.17 -21.85 0.81
N ILE A 11 -22.73 -20.69 0.37
CA ILE A 11 -23.51 -19.85 -0.53
C ILE A 11 -23.32 -20.46 -1.91
N SER A 12 -24.34 -21.20 -2.37
CA SER A 12 -24.45 -21.53 -3.77
C SER A 12 -24.60 -20.23 -4.55
N VAL A 13 -23.54 -19.89 -5.23
CA VAL A 13 -23.35 -18.97 -6.33
C VAL A 13 -24.60 -18.19 -6.76
N PHE A 14 -24.74 -16.98 -6.22
CA PHE A 14 -25.16 -15.84 -7.02
C PHE A 14 -23.89 -15.02 -7.23
N ASP A 15 -23.45 -14.88 -8.47
CA ASP A 15 -22.34 -14.03 -8.82
C ASP A 15 -22.64 -12.61 -8.35
N VAL A 16 -22.17 -12.24 -7.16
CA VAL A 16 -22.07 -10.82 -6.76
C VAL A 16 -20.88 -10.29 -7.53
N LEU A 17 -21.13 -9.71 -8.68
CA LEU A 17 -20.09 -9.19 -9.56
C LEU A 17 -19.62 -7.80 -9.14
N CYS A 18 -20.29 -7.17 -8.15
CA CYS A 18 -19.96 -5.84 -7.65
C CYS A 18 -20.36 -5.70 -6.18
N LEU A 19 -19.44 -5.26 -5.36
CA LEU A 19 -19.65 -4.90 -3.95
C LEU A 19 -19.48 -3.39 -3.80
N ARG A 20 -20.46 -2.71 -3.19
CA ARG A 20 -20.38 -1.28 -2.91
C ARG A 20 -20.59 -0.98 -1.44
N ILE A 21 -19.63 -0.34 -0.81
CA ILE A 21 -19.67 0.14 0.58
C ILE A 21 -19.89 1.65 0.53
N ALA A 22 -21.09 2.10 0.89
CA ALA A 22 -21.46 3.51 0.81
C ALA A 22 -21.21 4.29 2.11
N GLY A 23 -20.75 3.62 3.17
CA GLY A 23 -20.47 4.23 4.47
C GLY A 23 -20.73 3.27 5.63
N GLY A 24 -20.64 3.79 6.86
CA GLY A 24 -20.82 3.03 8.09
C GLY A 24 -19.51 2.46 8.64
N GLY A 25 -19.61 1.65 9.71
CA GLY A 25 -18.45 0.99 10.33
C GLY A 25 -18.45 -0.51 10.04
N ILE A 26 -17.38 -1.02 9.47
CA ILE A 26 -17.15 -2.44 9.20
C ILE A 26 -15.87 -2.86 9.90
N THR A 27 -15.96 -3.89 10.76
CA THR A 27 -14.78 -4.46 11.42
C THR A 27 -14.78 -5.97 11.22
N VAL A 28 -13.76 -6.47 10.53
CA VAL A 28 -13.49 -7.90 10.36
C VAL A 28 -12.25 -8.24 11.18
N ASN A 29 -12.42 -8.96 12.29
CA ASN A 29 -11.34 -9.17 13.26
C ASN A 29 -10.46 -10.39 12.98
N SER A 30 -10.93 -11.34 12.18
CA SER A 30 -10.17 -12.53 11.78
C SER A 30 -10.88 -13.22 10.62
N CYS A 31 -10.18 -13.32 9.51
CA CYS A 31 -10.64 -14.02 8.31
C CYS A 31 -9.43 -14.58 7.56
N SER A 32 -9.67 -15.39 6.55
CA SER A 32 -8.69 -15.62 5.48
C SER A 32 -8.75 -14.40 4.58
N GLU A 33 -9.63 -14.37 3.62
CA GLU A 33 -9.96 -13.22 2.81
C GLU A 33 -10.87 -12.23 3.55
N GLY A 34 -10.58 -10.94 3.44
CA GLY A 34 -11.35 -9.90 4.12
C GLY A 34 -12.62 -9.50 3.39
N ILE A 35 -12.47 -8.80 2.29
CA ILE A 35 -13.55 -8.33 1.42
C ILE A 35 -13.25 -8.82 0.01
N GLU A 36 -14.12 -9.65 -0.55
CA GLU A 36 -13.92 -10.30 -1.84
C GLU A 36 -15.08 -10.05 -2.81
N SER A 37 -14.77 -9.60 -4.02
CA SER A 37 -15.71 -9.45 -5.15
C SER A 37 -14.91 -9.08 -6.41
N PRO A 38 -15.32 -9.45 -7.62
CA PRO A 38 -14.65 -9.01 -8.85
C PRO A 38 -14.57 -7.48 -8.99
N GLU A 39 -15.53 -6.74 -8.46
CA GLU A 39 -15.54 -5.28 -8.49
C GLU A 39 -15.92 -4.74 -7.11
N ILE A 40 -15.07 -3.90 -6.54
CA ILE A 40 -15.23 -3.37 -5.18
C ILE A 40 -15.16 -1.84 -5.22
N PHE A 41 -16.24 -1.18 -4.74
CA PHE A 41 -16.29 0.26 -4.53
C PHE A 41 -16.42 0.59 -3.06
N ILE A 42 -15.50 1.39 -2.53
CA ILE A 42 -15.57 1.97 -1.19
C ILE A 42 -15.78 3.47 -1.37
N GLU A 43 -17.01 3.94 -1.13
CA GLU A 43 -17.36 5.35 -1.27
C GLU A 43 -17.05 6.15 -0.02
N ASP A 44 -17.29 5.55 1.14
CA ASP A 44 -17.08 6.14 2.47
C ASP A 44 -17.18 5.05 3.54
N GLY A 45 -16.88 5.37 4.78
CA GLY A 45 -17.00 4.49 5.94
C GLY A 45 -15.71 4.35 6.71
N ASP A 46 -15.80 3.63 7.83
CA ASP A 46 -14.66 3.26 8.68
C ASP A 46 -14.50 1.72 8.64
N ILE A 47 -13.55 1.26 7.84
CA ILE A 47 -13.37 -0.15 7.51
C ILE A 47 -12.06 -0.61 8.12
N THR A 48 -12.13 -1.63 8.96
CA THR A 48 -10.95 -2.29 9.52
C THR A 48 -11.03 -3.80 9.25
N VAL A 49 -10.02 -4.33 8.60
CA VAL A 49 -9.89 -5.77 8.32
C VAL A 49 -8.60 -6.28 8.92
N THR A 50 -8.68 -7.41 9.62
CA THR A 50 -7.52 -8.22 10.03
C THR A 50 -7.64 -9.59 9.40
N SER A 51 -6.80 -9.87 8.42
CA SER A 51 -6.80 -11.09 7.62
C SER A 51 -5.54 -11.92 7.84
N THR A 52 -5.56 -13.17 7.38
CA THR A 52 -4.40 -14.06 7.28
C THR A 52 -4.00 -14.33 5.83
N ASP A 53 -4.81 -13.90 4.90
CA ASP A 53 -4.65 -13.80 3.48
C ASP A 53 -4.95 -12.34 3.07
N ASP A 54 -5.56 -12.04 1.94
CA ASP A 54 -5.74 -10.68 1.49
C ASP A 54 -6.73 -9.86 2.33
N GLY A 55 -6.44 -8.59 2.50
CA GLY A 55 -7.34 -7.67 3.19
C GLY A 55 -8.56 -7.33 2.33
N ILE A 56 -8.33 -7.01 1.07
CA ILE A 56 -9.35 -6.79 0.02
C ILE A 56 -8.88 -7.52 -1.23
N ASN A 57 -9.75 -8.36 -1.83
CA ASN A 57 -9.44 -9.15 -3.01
C ASN A 57 -10.45 -8.90 -4.14
N ALA A 58 -10.01 -8.24 -5.22
CA ALA A 58 -10.79 -8.11 -6.44
C ALA A 58 -10.48 -9.26 -7.39
N CYS A 59 -11.10 -10.40 -7.12
CA CYS A 59 -10.85 -11.68 -7.76
C CYS A 59 -11.60 -11.85 -9.08
N GLY A 60 -11.23 -12.91 -9.83
CA GLY A 60 -11.88 -13.28 -11.08
C GLY A 60 -11.11 -12.85 -12.32
N THR A 61 -11.70 -13.06 -13.50
CA THR A 61 -11.08 -12.73 -14.79
C THR A 61 -11.66 -11.49 -15.45
N GLU A 62 -12.93 -11.21 -15.16
CA GLU A 62 -13.67 -10.05 -15.71
C GLU A 62 -14.85 -9.69 -14.81
N THR A 63 -15.29 -8.47 -14.90
CA THR A 63 -16.51 -7.97 -14.27
C THR A 63 -17.74 -8.23 -15.13
N ALA A 64 -18.93 -7.80 -14.69
CA ALA A 64 -20.18 -8.01 -15.42
C ALA A 64 -20.22 -7.39 -16.83
N ASP A 65 -19.45 -6.34 -17.07
CA ASP A 65 -19.36 -5.65 -18.36
C ASP A 65 -18.15 -6.09 -19.21
N GLY A 66 -17.38 -7.07 -18.72
CA GLY A 66 -16.21 -7.60 -19.39
C GLY A 66 -14.93 -6.78 -19.19
N SER A 67 -14.93 -5.84 -18.24
CA SER A 67 -13.70 -5.15 -17.83
C SER A 67 -12.87 -5.99 -16.86
N LEU A 68 -11.63 -5.58 -16.58
CA LEU A 68 -10.80 -6.22 -15.56
C LEU A 68 -11.42 -6.02 -14.18
N PRO A 69 -11.23 -6.98 -13.24
CA PRO A 69 -11.56 -6.78 -11.84
C PRO A 69 -10.95 -5.51 -11.27
N GLY A 70 -11.46 -5.03 -10.17
CA GLY A 70 -10.88 -3.82 -9.62
C GLY A 70 -11.40 -3.37 -8.27
N VAL A 71 -10.54 -2.62 -7.58
CA VAL A 71 -10.85 -1.93 -6.32
C VAL A 71 -10.81 -0.43 -6.55
N THR A 72 -11.91 0.25 -6.22
CA THR A 72 -12.00 1.71 -6.26
C THR A 72 -12.31 2.25 -4.86
N ILE A 73 -11.43 3.08 -4.32
CA ILE A 73 -11.61 3.75 -3.03
C ILE A 73 -11.81 5.24 -3.27
N ASN A 74 -13.02 5.75 -3.04
CA ASN A 74 -13.39 7.15 -3.25
C ASN A 74 -13.31 7.97 -1.96
N GLY A 75 -13.38 7.34 -0.79
CA GLY A 75 -13.37 8.03 0.49
C GLY A 75 -13.33 7.08 1.69
N GLY A 76 -13.59 7.63 2.87
CA GLY A 76 -13.60 6.89 4.13
C GLY A 76 -12.21 6.61 4.70
N THR A 77 -12.18 5.71 5.68
CA THR A 77 -10.95 5.18 6.29
C THR A 77 -10.90 3.67 6.07
N VAL A 78 -9.86 3.19 5.42
CA VAL A 78 -9.63 1.78 5.16
C VAL A 78 -8.34 1.35 5.86
N THR A 79 -8.45 0.46 6.83
CA THR A 79 -7.33 -0.08 7.61
C THR A 79 -7.24 -1.58 7.39
N LEU A 80 -6.15 -2.03 6.77
CA LEU A 80 -5.91 -3.44 6.47
C LEU A 80 -4.67 -3.92 7.24
N LEU A 81 -4.85 -4.95 8.03
CA LEU A 81 -3.83 -5.51 8.92
C LEU A 81 -3.63 -6.99 8.61
N ASN A 82 -2.40 -7.39 8.34
CA ASN A 82 -2.03 -8.79 8.27
C ASN A 82 -0.82 -9.05 9.19
N PRO A 83 -1.05 -9.58 10.41
CA PRO A 83 0.01 -9.77 11.40
C PRO A 83 0.81 -11.06 11.23
N SER A 84 0.45 -11.95 10.32
CA SER A 84 1.01 -13.30 10.28
C SER A 84 1.11 -13.94 8.90
N GLY A 85 0.64 -13.26 7.84
CA GLY A 85 0.49 -13.86 6.52
C GLY A 85 1.80 -13.98 5.74
N ARG A 86 1.93 -15.08 5.02
CA ARG A 86 2.76 -15.22 3.84
C ARG A 86 1.82 -15.27 2.66
N ASP A 87 2.23 -14.78 1.48
CA ASP A 87 1.38 -14.65 0.30
C ASP A 87 0.04 -13.95 0.63
N ALA A 88 0.11 -12.84 1.34
CA ALA A 88 -1.07 -12.15 1.82
C ALA A 88 -0.91 -10.67 1.55
N ASP A 89 -1.75 -10.13 0.71
CA ASP A 89 -1.66 -8.76 0.26
C ASP A 89 -2.60 -7.83 1.03
N GLY A 90 -2.30 -6.55 1.02
CA GLY A 90 -3.21 -5.57 1.61
C GLY A 90 -4.46 -5.43 0.76
N ILE A 91 -4.26 -5.07 -0.48
CA ILE A 91 -5.24 -5.10 -1.55
C ILE A 91 -4.65 -5.93 -2.67
N ASP A 92 -5.29 -7.05 -3.01
CA ASP A 92 -5.05 -7.81 -4.23
C ASP A 92 -6.14 -7.51 -5.26
N SER A 93 -5.74 -7.31 -6.50
CA SER A 93 -6.67 -7.13 -7.61
C SER A 93 -6.15 -7.81 -8.86
N ASN A 94 -6.92 -8.71 -9.44
CA ASN A 94 -6.60 -9.28 -10.75
C ASN A 94 -6.66 -8.24 -11.90
N GLY A 95 -6.86 -6.96 -11.58
CA GLY A 95 -6.93 -5.86 -12.54
C GLY A 95 -6.49 -4.52 -11.94
N ASN A 96 -7.42 -3.59 -11.74
CA ASN A 96 -7.07 -2.23 -11.37
C ASN A 96 -7.22 -1.96 -9.86
N ILE A 97 -6.38 -1.05 -9.34
CA ILE A 97 -6.59 -0.39 -8.06
C ILE A 97 -6.63 1.12 -8.30
N ASP A 98 -7.72 1.78 -7.94
CA ASP A 98 -7.89 3.22 -8.05
C ASP A 98 -8.20 3.82 -6.66
N ILE A 99 -7.27 4.58 -6.10
CA ILE A 99 -7.46 5.32 -4.84
C ILE A 99 -7.69 6.79 -5.19
N ASN A 100 -8.94 7.25 -5.04
CA ASN A 100 -9.37 8.59 -5.41
C ASN A 100 -9.50 9.51 -4.19
N GLY A 101 -9.53 8.96 -2.97
CA GLY A 101 -9.69 9.74 -1.75
C GLY A 101 -9.65 8.89 -0.48
N GLY A 102 -9.91 9.53 0.65
CA GLY A 102 -9.94 8.89 1.95
C GLY A 102 -8.57 8.69 2.59
N LEU A 103 -8.55 7.85 3.61
CA LEU A 103 -7.34 7.39 4.29
C LEU A 103 -7.21 5.88 4.09
N VAL A 104 -6.16 5.45 3.41
CA VAL A 104 -5.84 4.03 3.21
C VAL A 104 -4.58 3.71 4.00
N TYR A 105 -4.73 2.85 4.99
CA TYR A 105 -3.65 2.40 5.84
C TYR A 105 -3.52 0.87 5.76
N ILE A 106 -2.36 0.39 5.35
CA ILE A 106 -2.04 -1.03 5.20
C ILE A 106 -0.80 -1.35 6.00
N SER A 107 -0.85 -2.40 6.82
CA SER A 107 0.30 -2.90 7.56
C SER A 107 0.35 -4.43 7.52
N LEU A 108 1.25 -4.93 6.71
CA LEU A 108 1.55 -6.36 6.56
C LEU A 108 2.86 -6.67 7.27
N VAL A 109 3.05 -7.92 7.68
CA VAL A 109 4.36 -8.40 8.14
C VAL A 109 5.32 -8.45 6.95
N GLY A 110 6.45 -7.76 7.06
CA GLY A 110 7.41 -7.58 5.97
C GLY A 110 8.43 -8.70 5.80
N ASP A 111 8.06 -9.96 5.99
CA ASP A 111 8.96 -11.12 5.92
C ASP A 111 8.55 -12.18 4.88
N GLY A 112 7.50 -11.91 4.10
CA GLY A 112 6.91 -12.84 3.15
C GLY A 112 6.92 -12.37 1.70
N SER A 113 6.34 -13.20 0.84
CA SER A 113 6.00 -12.87 -0.54
C SER A 113 4.67 -12.14 -0.54
N ASN A 114 4.65 -10.91 -0.04
CA ASN A 114 3.45 -10.09 0.00
C ASN A 114 3.72 -8.69 -0.54
N CYS A 115 2.67 -8.08 -1.07
CA CYS A 115 2.65 -6.70 -1.54
C CYS A 115 1.53 -5.93 -0.83
N ALA A 116 1.79 -4.71 -0.44
CA ALA A 116 0.74 -3.92 0.19
C ALA A 116 -0.38 -3.54 -0.80
N LEU A 117 -0.03 -3.34 -2.06
CA LEU A 117 -0.95 -3.08 -3.18
C LEU A 117 -0.48 -3.94 -4.37
N ASP A 118 -1.10 -5.10 -4.55
CA ASP A 118 -0.90 -5.99 -5.69
C ASP A 118 -2.01 -5.77 -6.71
N TYR A 119 -1.65 -5.55 -7.96
CA TYR A 119 -2.62 -5.30 -9.03
C TYR A 119 -2.27 -6.13 -10.27
N GLY A 120 -3.27 -6.49 -11.05
CA GLY A 120 -3.13 -7.37 -12.21
C GLY A 120 -2.29 -6.81 -13.34
N SER A 121 -1.03 -6.43 -13.07
CA SER A 121 -0.11 -5.86 -14.04
C SER A 121 0.11 -6.80 -15.23
N GLU A 122 0.09 -8.11 -15.02
CA GLU A 122 0.20 -9.16 -16.04
C GLU A 122 -1.03 -9.21 -16.97
N ASN A 123 -2.18 -8.71 -16.50
CA ASN A 123 -3.42 -8.59 -17.26
C ASN A 123 -3.61 -7.21 -17.91
N GLY A 124 -2.64 -6.31 -17.71
CA GLY A 124 -2.70 -4.92 -18.18
C GLY A 124 -3.44 -3.99 -17.21
N GLY A 125 -3.66 -4.43 -15.98
CA GLY A 125 -4.16 -3.60 -14.88
C GLY A 125 -3.16 -2.53 -14.46
N VAL A 126 -3.63 -1.55 -13.69
CA VAL A 126 -2.82 -0.45 -13.16
C VAL A 126 -3.26 -0.08 -11.75
N CYS A 127 -2.32 0.37 -10.92
CA CYS A 127 -2.61 0.98 -9.64
C CYS A 127 -2.40 2.49 -9.71
N ARG A 128 -3.45 3.27 -9.42
CA ARG A 128 -3.43 4.73 -9.45
C ARG A 128 -3.78 5.33 -8.10
N ILE A 129 -3.04 6.33 -7.70
CA ILE A 129 -3.37 7.18 -6.57
C ILE A 129 -3.74 8.56 -7.12
N ASN A 130 -5.01 8.92 -7.04
CA ASN A 130 -5.56 10.16 -7.58
C ASN A 130 -5.88 11.17 -6.48
N GLY A 131 -5.92 10.71 -5.22
CA GLY A 131 -6.19 11.55 -4.05
C GLY A 131 -6.13 10.76 -2.75
N GLY A 132 -6.36 11.45 -1.63
CA GLY A 132 -6.36 10.87 -0.30
C GLY A 132 -4.98 10.73 0.32
N THR A 133 -4.92 10.10 1.49
CA THR A 133 -3.67 9.77 2.17
C THR A 133 -3.49 8.26 2.18
N VAL A 134 -2.36 7.79 1.67
CA VAL A 134 -2.02 6.37 1.59
C VAL A 134 -0.74 6.13 2.36
N VAL A 135 -0.75 5.16 3.28
CA VAL A 135 0.43 4.58 3.91
C VAL A 135 0.31 3.07 3.86
N ALA A 136 1.16 2.44 3.08
CA ALA A 136 1.09 1.00 2.84
C ALA A 136 2.44 0.35 3.10
N CYS A 137 2.50 -0.49 4.14
CA CYS A 137 3.72 -1.14 4.64
C CYS A 137 3.67 -2.64 4.42
N GLY A 138 4.79 -3.23 4.02
CA GLY A 138 4.88 -4.67 3.80
C GLY A 138 6.30 -5.16 3.55
N GLY A 139 6.40 -6.28 2.85
CA GLY A 139 7.66 -6.85 2.35
C GLY A 139 8.29 -6.01 1.23
N SER A 140 9.57 -6.25 0.96
CA SER A 140 10.29 -5.59 -0.15
C SER A 140 10.62 -6.54 -1.30
N THR A 141 10.07 -7.73 -1.32
CA THR A 141 10.38 -8.78 -2.33
C THR A 141 9.42 -8.79 -3.52
N MET A 142 8.17 -8.39 -3.32
CA MET A 142 7.10 -8.38 -4.32
C MET A 142 6.54 -6.97 -4.49
N LEU A 143 7.44 -5.99 -4.70
CA LEU A 143 7.03 -4.59 -4.82
C LEU A 143 6.50 -4.28 -6.21
N GLU A 144 5.33 -3.67 -6.26
CA GLU A 144 4.78 -3.03 -7.43
C GLU A 144 4.85 -1.51 -7.35
N THR A 145 5.07 -0.86 -8.49
CA THR A 145 5.12 0.61 -8.58
C THR A 145 3.79 1.15 -9.05
N MET A 146 3.39 2.29 -8.49
CA MET A 146 2.16 2.97 -8.92
C MET A 146 2.28 3.45 -10.37
N SER A 147 1.13 3.67 -11.00
CA SER A 147 1.09 4.18 -12.36
C SER A 147 1.52 5.64 -12.45
N GLU A 148 2.33 5.98 -13.46
CA GLU A 148 2.66 7.36 -13.82
C GLU A 148 1.45 8.18 -14.28
N THR A 149 0.29 7.52 -14.50
CA THR A 149 -0.98 8.20 -14.79
C THR A 149 -1.75 8.59 -13.53
N SER A 150 -1.21 8.34 -12.34
CA SER A 150 -1.75 8.83 -11.07
C SER A 150 -1.83 10.37 -11.08
N ALA A 151 -2.89 10.92 -10.48
CA ALA A 151 -3.02 12.37 -10.36
C ALA A 151 -2.26 12.94 -9.16
N GLN A 152 -1.93 12.09 -8.17
CA GLN A 152 -1.21 12.46 -6.95
C GLN A 152 0.14 11.74 -6.90
N PRO A 153 1.24 12.45 -6.58
CA PRO A 153 2.55 11.81 -6.43
C PRO A 153 2.59 10.80 -5.27
N SER A 154 3.37 9.76 -5.45
CA SER A 154 3.64 8.75 -4.44
C SER A 154 5.13 8.44 -4.36
N LEU A 155 5.56 7.98 -3.19
CA LEU A 155 6.93 7.54 -2.92
C LEU A 155 6.92 6.13 -2.35
N LEU A 156 7.51 5.19 -3.08
CA LEU A 156 7.79 3.84 -2.61
C LEU A 156 9.23 3.78 -2.08
N TYR A 157 9.38 3.52 -0.80
CA TYR A 157 10.69 3.33 -0.17
C TYR A 157 10.88 1.86 0.22
N ALA A 158 12.05 1.29 -0.10
CA ALA A 158 12.45 -0.03 0.38
C ALA A 158 13.84 0.05 1.02
N GLY A 159 14.04 -0.68 2.13
CA GLY A 159 15.29 -0.63 2.87
C GLY A 159 15.41 -1.73 3.93
N ALA A 160 16.19 -1.46 4.94
CA ALA A 160 16.34 -2.39 6.07
C ALA A 160 15.00 -2.57 6.80
N THR A 161 14.75 -3.79 7.25
CA THR A 161 13.55 -4.12 8.02
C THR A 161 13.41 -3.23 9.26
N GLN A 162 12.27 -2.63 9.41
CA GLN A 162 11.84 -1.85 10.56
C GLN A 162 11.05 -2.73 11.53
N ALA A 163 11.21 -2.51 12.82
CA ALA A 163 10.46 -3.24 13.83
C ALA A 163 8.99 -2.81 13.88
N ALA A 164 8.14 -3.70 14.38
CA ALA A 164 6.77 -3.35 14.76
C ALA A 164 6.75 -2.16 15.74
N GLY A 165 5.82 -1.24 15.57
CA GLY A 165 5.73 0.02 16.33
C GLY A 165 6.61 1.15 15.79
N THR A 166 7.36 0.95 14.71
CA THR A 166 8.15 2.01 14.10
C THR A 166 7.24 3.11 13.57
N GLU A 167 7.53 4.35 13.98
CA GLU A 167 6.87 5.52 13.43
C GLU A 167 7.37 5.82 12.02
N ILE A 168 6.44 6.11 11.13
CA ILE A 168 6.64 6.58 9.77
C ILE A 168 6.19 8.03 9.76
N ALA A 169 7.05 8.95 9.35
CA ALA A 169 6.70 10.36 9.19
C ALA A 169 7.22 10.91 7.87
N LEU A 170 6.42 11.75 7.23
CA LEU A 170 6.82 12.53 6.06
C LEU A 170 6.75 14.01 6.40
N GLN A 171 7.83 14.74 6.16
CA GLN A 171 7.93 16.18 6.39
C GLN A 171 8.33 16.90 5.10
N ASP A 172 7.87 18.13 4.94
CA ASP A 172 8.35 19.03 3.89
C ASP A 172 9.65 19.74 4.30
N THR A 173 10.15 20.62 3.44
CA THR A 173 11.39 21.38 3.68
C THR A 173 11.27 22.45 4.75
N ASP A 174 10.07 22.76 5.21
CA ASP A 174 9.80 23.69 6.32
C ASP A 174 9.59 22.93 7.64
N ASP A 175 9.99 21.66 7.72
CA ASP A 175 9.79 20.74 8.85
C ASP A 175 8.31 20.51 9.22
N LYS A 176 7.38 20.85 8.34
CA LYS A 176 5.96 20.57 8.55
C LYS A 176 5.71 19.08 8.33
N THR A 177 5.18 18.41 9.33
CA THR A 177 4.74 17.03 9.21
C THR A 177 3.47 16.96 8.36
N LEU A 178 3.53 16.20 7.26
CA LEU A 178 2.44 15.98 6.32
C LEU A 178 1.63 14.73 6.70
N LEU A 179 2.32 13.70 7.14
CA LEU A 179 1.70 12.49 7.68
C LEU A 179 2.58 11.85 8.76
N THR A 180 1.96 11.12 9.67
CA THR A 180 2.64 10.27 10.65
C THR A 180 1.79 9.05 10.98
N PHE A 181 2.41 7.87 11.03
CA PHE A 181 1.77 6.61 11.37
C PHE A 181 2.73 5.71 12.14
N ALA A 182 2.21 4.90 13.05
CA ALA A 182 2.98 3.84 13.69
C ALA A 182 2.59 2.50 13.07
N ALA A 183 3.53 1.81 12.42
CA ALA A 183 3.27 0.52 11.79
C ALA A 183 3.13 -0.59 12.83
N PRO A 184 1.95 -1.24 12.98
CA PRO A 184 1.76 -2.31 13.96
C PRO A 184 2.63 -3.54 13.70
N ASN A 185 2.99 -3.78 12.44
CA ASN A 185 3.82 -4.90 12.01
C ASN A 185 5.22 -4.44 11.61
N SER A 186 6.19 -5.36 11.60
CA SER A 186 7.49 -5.12 11.01
C SER A 186 7.37 -5.00 9.48
N PHE A 187 8.16 -4.14 8.85
CA PHE A 187 8.11 -3.92 7.41
C PHE A 187 9.50 -3.63 6.84
N SER A 188 9.70 -3.86 5.55
CA SER A 188 10.93 -3.50 4.82
C SER A 188 10.66 -2.59 3.62
N ALA A 189 9.39 -2.33 3.31
CA ALA A 189 8.96 -1.35 2.33
C ALA A 189 7.77 -0.55 2.83
N VAL A 190 7.67 0.69 2.38
CA VAL A 190 6.53 1.57 2.64
C VAL A 190 6.26 2.44 1.42
N LEU A 191 4.99 2.50 1.03
CA LEU A 191 4.45 3.46 0.09
C LEU A 191 3.77 4.58 0.87
N VAL A 192 4.08 5.82 0.54
CA VAL A 192 3.42 7.01 1.09
C VAL A 192 2.92 7.91 -0.02
N SER A 193 1.73 8.46 0.16
CA SER A 193 1.16 9.48 -0.72
C SER A 193 0.19 10.34 0.10
N CYS A 194 0.19 11.65 -0.11
CA CYS A 194 -0.77 12.57 0.49
C CYS A 194 -0.99 13.79 -0.41
N PRO A 195 -2.11 14.52 -0.24
CA PRO A 195 -2.47 15.64 -1.12
C PRO A 195 -1.47 16.79 -1.18
N GLU A 196 -0.62 16.92 -0.15
CA GLU A 196 0.42 17.95 -0.07
C GLU A 196 1.67 17.61 -0.89
N MET A 197 1.83 16.36 -1.33
CA MET A 197 2.98 15.95 -2.12
C MET A 197 2.92 16.54 -3.53
N GLN A 198 4.04 17.07 -4.01
CA GLN A 198 4.17 17.73 -5.30
C GLN A 198 5.42 17.26 -6.03
N LEU A 199 5.28 17.06 -7.33
CA LEU A 199 6.40 16.73 -8.19
C LEU A 199 7.44 17.86 -8.18
N GLY A 200 8.72 17.50 -8.08
CA GLY A 200 9.84 18.43 -7.98
C GLY A 200 10.13 18.92 -6.55
N SER A 201 9.29 18.62 -5.58
CA SER A 201 9.51 18.98 -4.18
C SER A 201 10.34 17.93 -3.44
N THR A 202 11.03 18.38 -2.40
CA THR A 202 11.85 17.55 -1.52
C THR A 202 11.14 17.30 -0.21
N TYR A 203 11.22 16.07 0.28
CA TYR A 203 10.61 15.61 1.52
C TYR A 203 11.62 14.83 2.34
N THR A 204 11.45 14.86 3.66
CA THR A 204 12.15 13.98 4.59
C THR A 204 11.22 12.85 5.02
N LEU A 205 11.54 11.63 4.60
CA LEU A 205 10.90 10.41 5.09
C LEU A 205 11.67 9.89 6.30
N THR A 206 11.00 9.75 7.44
CA THR A 206 11.57 9.20 8.66
C THR A 206 10.91 7.86 8.98
N LEU A 207 11.72 6.84 9.25
CA LEU A 207 11.31 5.50 9.64
C LEU A 207 12.05 5.14 10.93
N GLY A 208 11.49 5.48 12.08
CA GLY A 208 12.15 5.35 13.37
C GLY A 208 13.47 6.15 13.44
N ALA A 209 14.61 5.45 13.44
CA ALA A 209 15.93 6.10 13.47
C ALA A 209 16.49 6.43 12.08
N ILE A 210 15.85 5.97 11.01
CA ILE A 210 16.26 6.26 9.63
C ILE A 210 15.60 7.56 9.20
N SER A 211 16.38 8.49 8.62
CA SER A 211 15.88 9.70 8.00
C SER A 211 16.47 9.82 6.60
N GLN A 212 15.61 10.03 5.62
CA GLN A 212 16.01 10.08 4.22
C GLN A 212 15.38 11.30 3.54
N GLU A 213 16.23 12.18 3.01
CA GLU A 213 15.79 13.27 2.14
C GLU A 213 15.60 12.76 0.71
N ILE A 214 14.45 13.01 0.10
CA ILE A 214 14.06 12.52 -1.21
C ILE A 214 13.38 13.65 -1.98
N THR A 215 13.86 13.91 -3.20
CA THR A 215 13.20 14.83 -4.14
C THR A 215 12.41 14.01 -5.13
N LEU A 216 11.10 14.25 -5.22
CA LEU A 216 10.24 13.56 -6.19
C LEU A 216 10.55 14.01 -7.61
N THR A 217 10.93 13.09 -8.47
CA THR A 217 11.30 13.36 -9.87
C THR A 217 10.27 12.85 -10.85
N GLN A 218 9.38 11.97 -10.43
CA GLN A 218 8.28 11.39 -11.20
C GLN A 218 7.06 11.16 -10.30
N VAL A 219 5.90 10.93 -10.90
CA VAL A 219 4.63 10.79 -10.16
C VAL A 219 4.66 9.54 -9.28
N ALA A 220 5.17 8.44 -9.78
CA ALA A 220 5.37 7.20 -9.04
C ALA A 220 6.87 7.02 -8.73
N ASP A 221 7.39 7.78 -7.78
CA ASP A 221 8.82 7.74 -7.45
C ASP A 221 9.15 6.60 -6.49
N SER A 222 10.39 6.10 -6.58
CA SER A 222 10.86 5.01 -5.73
C SER A 222 12.29 5.23 -5.27
N TYR A 223 12.61 4.77 -4.05
CA TYR A 223 13.92 4.89 -3.45
C TYR A 223 14.31 3.59 -2.73
N GLY A 224 15.56 3.14 -2.92
CA GLY A 224 16.07 1.92 -2.30
C GLY A 224 15.50 0.61 -2.87
N VAL A 225 14.63 0.69 -3.88
CA VAL A 225 14.07 -0.49 -4.56
C VAL A 225 15.16 -1.13 -5.42
N SER A 226 15.67 -2.28 -4.99
CA SER A 226 16.52 -3.11 -5.86
C SER A 226 15.59 -3.88 -6.78
N GLY A 227 15.79 -3.79 -8.11
CA GLY A 227 14.94 -4.41 -9.10
C GLY A 227 14.60 -5.86 -8.78
N GLY A 228 13.46 -6.07 -8.17
CA GLY A 228 12.80 -7.35 -8.04
C GLY A 228 12.13 -7.63 -9.37
N THR A 229 12.37 -8.82 -9.92
CA THR A 229 11.75 -9.30 -11.13
C THR A 229 10.31 -9.74 -10.87
N GLY A 230 9.41 -8.80 -10.61
CA GLY A 230 8.02 -8.97 -10.98
C GLY A 230 7.97 -8.95 -12.51
N GLN A 231 7.37 -9.94 -13.15
CA GLN A 231 7.24 -10.00 -14.61
C GLN A 231 6.31 -8.88 -15.10
N GLY A 232 6.88 -7.71 -15.26
CA GLY A 232 6.26 -6.56 -15.90
C GLY A 232 7.38 -5.59 -16.22
N GLY A 233 7.94 -5.66 -17.45
CA GLY A 233 9.12 -4.91 -17.84
C GLY A 233 8.89 -3.41 -17.83
N SER A 234 9.36 -2.74 -16.79
CA SER A 234 9.71 -1.32 -16.85
C SER A 234 11.22 -1.19 -17.00
N PRO A 235 11.72 -0.28 -17.85
CA PRO A 235 13.14 -0.05 -18.03
C PRO A 235 13.76 0.40 -16.69
N GLY A 236 14.82 -0.29 -16.29
CA GLY A 236 15.51 -0.08 -15.01
C GLY A 236 15.80 1.39 -14.74
N LEU A 237 15.26 1.87 -13.62
CA LEU A 237 15.55 3.20 -13.11
C LEU A 237 17.01 3.29 -12.65
N PRO A 238 17.69 4.42 -12.86
CA PRO A 238 19.05 4.61 -12.39
C PRO A 238 19.07 4.55 -10.86
N GLN A 239 19.84 3.62 -10.33
CA GLN A 239 20.10 3.53 -8.90
C GLN A 239 20.71 4.84 -8.39
N LYS A 240 19.97 5.62 -7.63
CA LYS A 240 20.54 6.71 -6.83
C LYS A 240 21.27 6.06 -5.66
N GLY A 241 22.61 6.12 -5.71
CA GLY A 241 23.46 5.46 -4.73
C GLY A 241 23.19 5.95 -3.31
N LEU A 242 23.06 4.99 -2.39
CA LEU A 242 23.16 5.21 -0.97
C LEU A 242 24.55 5.80 -0.68
N THR A 243 24.63 7.05 -0.31
CA THR A 243 25.79 7.56 0.40
C THR A 243 25.56 7.25 1.89
N PRO A 244 26.34 6.34 2.50
CA PRO A 244 26.28 6.17 3.94
C PRO A 244 26.71 7.49 4.62
N PRO A 245 26.15 7.84 5.79
CA PRO A 245 26.63 8.98 6.56
C PRO A 245 28.13 8.81 6.81
N ILE A 246 28.90 9.83 6.49
CA ILE A 246 30.33 9.87 6.78
C ILE A 246 30.44 10.00 8.29
N ASP A 247 30.83 8.93 8.95
CA ASP A 247 31.18 8.94 10.37
C ASP A 247 32.43 9.81 10.56
N SER A 248 32.25 10.97 11.20
CA SER A 248 33.30 11.98 11.38
C SER A 248 34.32 11.65 12.49
N ASP A 249 34.29 10.42 13.04
CA ASP A 249 35.12 10.04 14.19
C ASP A 249 36.33 9.12 13.84
N PHE A 250 36.78 9.11 12.58
CA PHE A 250 37.99 8.35 12.21
C PHE A 250 39.18 9.20 11.78
N LEU A 251 39.46 10.29 12.49
CA LEU A 251 40.65 11.11 12.31
C LEU A 251 41.27 11.53 13.66
N SER A 252 41.62 10.54 14.48
CA SER A 252 42.62 10.75 15.54
C SER A 252 43.22 9.43 15.99
N LEU A 253 44.18 8.91 15.22
CA LEU A 253 45.26 7.99 15.68
C LEU A 253 46.19 7.70 14.48
N LEU A 254 47.10 8.62 14.22
CA LEU A 254 48.49 8.39 13.77
C LEU A 254 49.29 9.67 14.02
#